data_2d4e7076404f088d91b2112046aa3d03
#
_entry.id   2d4e7076404f088d91b2112046aa3d03
#
_cell.length_a   1.000
_cell.length_b   1.000
_cell.length_c   1.000
_cell.angle_alpha   90.00
_cell.angle_beta   90.00
_cell.angle_gamma   90.00
#
_symmetry.space_group_name_H-M   'P 1'
#
loop_
_entity.id
_entity.type
_entity.pdbx_description
1 polymer ?
#
loop_
_entity_poly.entity_id
_entity_poly.type
_entity_poly.pdbx_seq_one_letter_code
_entity_poly.pdbx_strand_id
1 'polypeptide(L)'
;MKNYLILLQFLLLINFGFSQNRQTERADKYFETYQYISAIEEYLKLADSKKVDKYICKQLADSYYNVYNTSEAVKWYAKAVEDSQDAELYYRYAQSLKSLGKYQEANKQMDKFSDLKPKDQRAIEHLQNPNYVPSLADKAKLFDVFETKINSKEQSDFGAILSNDNVFYFTSTRNTGNKTDKWVNQPYLDIYFSSFKNDVFTEPQKLNELNTPYHDGPITISSDGKTMFFARDGHSEGVYEKDKKHNIRVGEQGLYKALKVNDKWTDVQALPINNKSYSVSHPSLSKDGKTLYFASNMPGGFGDTDIWKISINGNSYGQPENLGAKINTAGKEGFPFITEDDILYFSSSGRQGFGGLDIFKFDFKDSSIINVGHPVNTEKDDFSFSFNVLNNVGFFSSNRKGVDDIYKVVPVCNAEVIVLVKDKKSGKILTDATVSILDDKLNLISTKQTNSKGEVEYEVNCKTPYVLQSRKQDYEQNSLELNSTIKGNNIITLELEPIEVIITETEVILKNIYFEYNKSNITVQGATELDKLVSVMKNNPSMEILVKSHTDSNGSAVYNLNLSNQRAQSTVQYLISKGISKERLSAKGLGFTEPKIDCKENCNDEQDAQNRRSEFLIVKK
;
A
#
# COMPACT_ATOMS: atom_id res chain seq x y z
N MET A 1 -10.90 24.09 -71.32
CA MET A 1 -12.00 23.28 -70.81
C MET A 1 -11.58 22.06 -70.02
N LYS A 2 -10.49 21.37 -70.35
CA LYS A 2 -10.04 20.20 -69.55
C LYS A 2 -9.59 20.54 -68.11
N ASN A 3 -9.01 21.71 -67.85
CA ASN A 3 -8.53 22.09 -66.55
C ASN A 3 -9.64 22.53 -65.56
N TYR A 4 -10.78 22.96 -66.08
CA TYR A 4 -11.94 23.29 -65.22
C TYR A 4 -12.72 22.04 -64.78
N LEU A 5 -12.68 20.96 -65.60
CA LEU A 5 -13.32 19.70 -65.22
C LEU A 5 -12.60 18.99 -64.06
N ILE A 6 -11.25 19.09 -63.97
CA ILE A 6 -10.44 18.53 -62.90
C ILE A 6 -10.64 19.31 -61.57
N LEU A 7 -10.78 20.65 -61.65
CA LEU A 7 -11.07 21.46 -60.45
C LEU A 7 -12.48 21.22 -59.91
N LEU A 8 -13.46 20.94 -60.80
CA LEU A 8 -14.83 20.60 -60.37
C LEU A 8 -14.92 19.19 -59.75
N GLN A 9 -14.11 18.23 -60.23
CA GLN A 9 -14.01 16.90 -59.61
C GLN A 9 -13.29 16.93 -58.27
N PHE A 10 -12.28 17.80 -58.08
CA PHE A 10 -11.62 17.99 -56.79
C PHE A 10 -12.52 18.70 -55.78
N LEU A 11 -13.36 19.64 -56.20
CA LEU A 11 -14.36 20.30 -55.35
C LEU A 11 -15.52 19.37 -54.96
N LEU A 12 -15.86 18.38 -55.81
CA LEU A 12 -16.84 17.34 -55.48
C LEU A 12 -16.30 16.28 -54.53
N LEU A 13 -14.99 15.99 -54.55
CA LEU A 13 -14.35 15.05 -53.61
C LEU A 13 -14.16 15.63 -52.22
N ILE A 14 -14.08 16.96 -52.08
CA ILE A 14 -13.97 17.63 -50.75
C ILE A 14 -15.34 17.68 -50.05
N ASN A 15 -16.47 17.55 -50.76
CA ASN A 15 -17.80 17.57 -50.15
C ASN A 15 -18.33 16.18 -49.70
N PHE A 16 -17.56 15.09 -49.88
CA PHE A 16 -17.95 13.77 -49.39
C PHE A 16 -17.46 13.46 -47.96
N GLY A 17 -16.80 14.41 -47.28
CA GLY A 17 -16.18 14.22 -45.96
C GLY A 17 -17.06 14.56 -44.75
N PHE A 18 -18.15 15.31 -44.90
CA PHE A 18 -18.98 15.74 -43.76
C PHE A 18 -20.48 15.73 -44.12
N SER A 19 -21.00 14.55 -44.44
CA SER A 19 -22.43 14.32 -44.24
C SER A 19 -22.61 13.98 -42.75
N GLN A 20 -22.64 15.00 -41.89
CA GLN A 20 -23.25 14.84 -40.56
C GLN A 20 -24.63 14.24 -40.79
N ASN A 21 -24.85 13.05 -40.28
CA ASN A 21 -26.14 12.40 -40.39
C ASN A 21 -27.13 13.29 -39.62
N ARG A 22 -28.06 13.97 -40.30
CA ARG A 22 -29.06 14.88 -39.67
C ARG A 22 -29.78 14.25 -38.48
N GLN A 23 -29.74 12.92 -38.38
CA GLN A 23 -30.38 12.18 -37.30
C GLN A 23 -29.58 12.23 -35.99
N THR A 24 -28.24 12.32 -36.04
CA THR A 24 -27.37 12.35 -34.84
C THR A 24 -26.95 13.78 -34.42
N GLU A 25 -27.17 14.79 -35.27
CA GLU A 25 -26.69 16.17 -35.11
C GLU A 25 -26.91 16.72 -33.67
N ARG A 26 -28.07 16.45 -33.08
CA ARG A 26 -28.41 16.93 -31.74
C ARG A 26 -27.64 16.17 -30.65
N ALA A 27 -27.55 14.86 -30.79
CA ALA A 27 -26.81 14.00 -29.84
C ALA A 27 -25.32 14.30 -29.92
N ASP A 28 -24.77 14.43 -31.15
CA ASP A 28 -23.37 14.80 -31.39
C ASP A 28 -23.04 16.14 -30.74
N LYS A 29 -23.94 17.11 -30.87
CA LYS A 29 -23.72 18.42 -30.24
C LYS A 29 -23.70 18.39 -28.73
N TYR A 30 -24.56 17.60 -28.09
CA TYR A 30 -24.49 17.37 -26.66
C TYR A 30 -23.17 16.69 -26.25
N PHE A 31 -22.73 15.70 -27.03
CA PHE A 31 -21.46 15.03 -26.81
C PHE A 31 -20.26 15.98 -26.90
N GLU A 32 -20.17 16.76 -28.00
CA GLU A 32 -19.11 17.76 -28.22
C GLU A 32 -19.05 18.86 -27.17
N THR A 33 -20.16 19.09 -26.45
CA THR A 33 -20.26 20.12 -25.41
C THR A 33 -20.30 19.54 -24.00
N TYR A 34 -19.79 18.30 -23.83
CA TYR A 34 -19.67 17.58 -22.56
C TYR A 34 -20.99 17.35 -21.81
N GLN A 35 -22.14 17.46 -22.48
CA GLN A 35 -23.45 17.17 -21.91
C GLN A 35 -23.79 15.69 -22.11
N TYR A 36 -22.96 14.80 -21.53
CA TYR A 36 -22.99 13.37 -21.82
C TYR A 36 -24.31 12.70 -21.43
N ILE A 37 -24.97 13.13 -20.34
CA ILE A 37 -26.27 12.59 -19.96
C ILE A 37 -27.32 12.88 -21.06
N SER A 38 -27.36 14.11 -21.59
CA SER A 38 -28.27 14.49 -22.67
C SER A 38 -27.90 13.78 -24.00
N ALA A 39 -26.60 13.56 -24.25
CA ALA A 39 -26.11 12.80 -25.38
C ALA A 39 -26.58 11.34 -25.32
N ILE A 40 -26.42 10.68 -24.14
CA ILE A 40 -26.90 9.31 -23.90
C ILE A 40 -28.40 9.19 -24.21
N GLU A 41 -29.21 10.11 -23.66
CA GLU A 41 -30.66 10.10 -23.86
C GLU A 41 -31.04 10.18 -25.38
N GLU A 42 -30.40 11.05 -26.12
CA GLU A 42 -30.68 11.21 -27.57
C GLU A 42 -30.14 10.02 -28.39
N TYR A 43 -28.92 9.51 -28.11
CA TYR A 43 -28.39 8.33 -28.78
C TYR A 43 -29.22 7.07 -28.50
N LEU A 44 -29.73 6.89 -27.26
CA LEU A 44 -30.60 5.76 -26.93
C LEU A 44 -31.91 5.77 -27.72
N LYS A 45 -32.53 6.94 -27.91
CA LYS A 45 -33.72 7.08 -28.80
C LYS A 45 -33.44 6.60 -30.22
N LEU A 46 -32.25 6.92 -30.75
CA LEU A 46 -31.81 6.46 -32.07
C LEU A 46 -31.55 4.94 -32.07
N ALA A 47 -30.93 4.42 -31.01
CA ALA A 47 -30.68 3.01 -30.86
C ALA A 47 -31.97 2.17 -30.82
N ASP A 48 -33.00 2.62 -30.10
CA ASP A 48 -34.31 1.96 -30.00
C ASP A 48 -35.09 1.97 -31.30
N SER A 49 -34.85 2.93 -32.20
CA SER A 49 -35.51 3.05 -33.51
C SER A 49 -35.04 2.02 -34.54
N LYS A 50 -34.27 1.00 -34.18
CA LYS A 50 -33.67 -0.02 -35.07
C LYS A 50 -32.66 0.53 -36.10
N LYS A 51 -32.12 1.71 -35.89
CA LYS A 51 -31.11 2.34 -36.74
C LYS A 51 -29.74 2.40 -36.07
N VAL A 52 -29.46 1.40 -35.24
CA VAL A 52 -28.18 1.30 -34.53
C VAL A 52 -27.08 0.97 -35.53
N ASP A 53 -26.17 1.91 -35.73
CA ASP A 53 -24.92 1.68 -36.44
C ASP A 53 -23.71 1.70 -35.46
N LYS A 54 -22.54 1.40 -35.98
CA LYS A 54 -21.29 1.38 -35.15
C LYS A 54 -20.95 2.77 -34.62
N TYR A 55 -21.30 3.83 -35.29
CA TYR A 55 -21.10 5.20 -34.82
C TYR A 55 -21.92 5.48 -33.57
N ILE A 56 -23.22 5.19 -33.58
CA ILE A 56 -24.09 5.35 -32.39
C ILE A 56 -23.60 4.49 -31.23
N CYS A 57 -23.18 3.23 -31.52
CA CYS A 57 -22.60 2.36 -30.45
C CYS A 57 -21.35 2.98 -29.82
N LYS A 58 -20.43 3.53 -30.64
CA LYS A 58 -19.23 4.22 -30.18
C LYS A 58 -19.56 5.43 -29.31
N GLN A 59 -20.45 6.30 -29.81
CA GLN A 59 -20.83 7.53 -29.10
C GLN A 59 -21.54 7.24 -27.78
N LEU A 60 -22.36 6.20 -27.70
CA LEU A 60 -22.96 5.71 -26.46
C LEU A 60 -21.89 5.18 -25.52
N ALA A 61 -20.98 4.36 -26.03
CA ALA A 61 -19.88 3.81 -25.22
C ALA A 61 -19.00 4.93 -24.65
N ASP A 62 -18.58 5.88 -25.50
CA ASP A 62 -17.77 7.03 -25.10
C ASP A 62 -18.53 7.95 -24.12
N SER A 63 -19.84 8.13 -24.30
CA SER A 63 -20.67 8.91 -23.36
C SER A 63 -20.76 8.23 -22.00
N TYR A 64 -21.03 6.91 -21.96
CA TYR A 64 -21.05 6.15 -20.70
C TYR A 64 -19.68 6.07 -20.04
N TYR A 65 -18.61 5.99 -20.81
CA TYR A 65 -17.23 6.06 -20.30
C TYR A 65 -16.98 7.38 -19.59
N ASN A 66 -17.39 8.51 -20.20
CA ASN A 66 -17.18 9.84 -19.63
C ASN A 66 -18.06 10.14 -18.41
N VAL A 67 -19.19 9.45 -18.22
CA VAL A 67 -19.98 9.54 -16.98
C VAL A 67 -19.66 8.45 -15.96
N TYR A 68 -18.54 7.74 -16.16
CA TYR A 68 -18.04 6.68 -15.27
C TYR A 68 -18.99 5.48 -15.10
N ASN A 69 -19.97 5.32 -16.00
CA ASN A 69 -20.83 4.13 -16.02
C ASN A 69 -20.17 3.01 -16.83
N THR A 70 -19.14 2.43 -16.23
CA THR A 70 -18.27 1.43 -16.86
C THR A 70 -19.04 0.21 -17.38
N SER A 71 -20.09 -0.24 -16.65
CA SER A 71 -20.88 -1.41 -17.02
C SER A 71 -21.64 -1.19 -18.35
N GLU A 72 -22.23 -0.02 -18.53
CA GLU A 72 -22.90 0.32 -19.79
C GLU A 72 -21.88 0.61 -20.90
N ALA A 73 -20.77 1.31 -20.59
CA ALA A 73 -19.71 1.55 -21.54
C ALA A 73 -19.21 0.24 -22.17
N VAL A 74 -18.90 -0.78 -21.36
CA VAL A 74 -18.47 -2.11 -21.83
C VAL A 74 -19.47 -2.75 -22.79
N LYS A 75 -20.78 -2.66 -22.51
CA LYS A 75 -21.81 -3.24 -23.38
C LYS A 75 -21.84 -2.59 -24.77
N TRP A 76 -21.68 -1.27 -24.81
CA TRP A 76 -21.70 -0.51 -26.06
C TRP A 76 -20.37 -0.60 -26.81
N TYR A 77 -19.22 -0.60 -26.10
CA TYR A 77 -17.93 -0.86 -26.72
C TYR A 77 -17.88 -2.23 -27.40
N ALA A 78 -18.40 -3.28 -26.76
CA ALA A 78 -18.45 -4.61 -27.36
C ALA A 78 -19.14 -4.64 -28.72
N LYS A 79 -20.17 -3.78 -28.94
CA LYS A 79 -20.87 -3.64 -30.23
C LYS A 79 -20.09 -2.75 -31.21
N ALA A 80 -19.37 -1.76 -30.70
CA ALA A 80 -18.68 -0.76 -31.52
C ALA A 80 -17.37 -1.25 -32.13
N VAL A 81 -16.64 -2.15 -31.41
CA VAL A 81 -15.29 -2.60 -31.82
C VAL A 81 -15.27 -3.60 -32.96
N GLU A 82 -16.41 -4.17 -33.36
CA GLU A 82 -16.47 -5.17 -34.42
C GLU A 82 -15.93 -4.59 -35.72
N ASP A 83 -14.81 -5.14 -36.26
CA ASP A 83 -14.08 -4.69 -37.46
C ASP A 83 -13.66 -3.20 -37.45
N SER A 84 -13.52 -2.59 -36.28
CA SER A 84 -13.11 -1.19 -36.17
C SER A 84 -11.63 -1.00 -36.51
N GLN A 85 -11.27 0.13 -37.11
CA GLN A 85 -9.90 0.61 -37.32
C GLN A 85 -9.55 1.78 -36.40
N ASP A 86 -10.43 2.12 -35.45
CA ASP A 86 -10.20 3.16 -34.46
C ASP A 86 -9.46 2.55 -33.23
N ALA A 87 -8.18 2.81 -33.14
CA ALA A 87 -7.34 2.28 -32.06
C ALA A 87 -7.82 2.76 -30.68
N GLU A 88 -8.20 4.05 -30.53
CA GLU A 88 -8.63 4.59 -29.25
C GLU A 88 -9.91 3.92 -28.74
N LEU A 89 -10.76 3.42 -29.62
CA LEU A 89 -11.94 2.64 -29.25
C LEU A 89 -11.56 1.36 -28.48
N TYR A 90 -10.55 0.64 -28.97
CA TYR A 90 -10.03 -0.56 -28.28
C TYR A 90 -9.37 -0.21 -26.95
N TYR A 91 -8.63 0.90 -26.91
CA TYR A 91 -8.00 1.36 -25.68
C TYR A 91 -9.03 1.69 -24.59
N ARG A 92 -10.04 2.52 -24.90
CA ARG A 92 -11.11 2.88 -23.95
C ARG A 92 -11.93 1.66 -23.52
N TYR A 93 -12.16 0.71 -24.44
CA TYR A 93 -12.80 -0.55 -24.11
C TYR A 93 -11.95 -1.36 -23.11
N ALA A 94 -10.63 -1.47 -23.36
CA ALA A 94 -9.71 -2.14 -22.44
C ALA A 94 -9.71 -1.47 -21.04
N GLN A 95 -9.68 -0.14 -20.97
CA GLN A 95 -9.74 0.58 -19.70
C GLN A 95 -11.07 0.32 -18.97
N SER A 96 -12.19 0.32 -19.69
CA SER A 96 -13.49 -0.01 -19.11
C SER A 96 -13.55 -1.46 -18.58
N LEU A 97 -12.92 -2.41 -19.27
CA LEU A 97 -12.83 -3.81 -18.82
C LEU A 97 -11.93 -3.95 -17.58
N LYS A 98 -10.81 -3.23 -17.52
CA LYS A 98 -9.95 -3.17 -16.32
C LYS A 98 -10.71 -2.67 -15.10
N SER A 99 -11.50 -1.59 -15.25
CA SER A 99 -12.33 -1.04 -14.17
C SER A 99 -13.43 -2.00 -13.67
N LEU A 100 -13.65 -3.12 -14.36
CA LEU A 100 -14.50 -4.22 -13.95
C LEU A 100 -13.71 -5.46 -13.48
N GLY A 101 -12.38 -5.36 -13.35
CA GLY A 101 -11.50 -6.50 -12.99
C GLY A 101 -11.33 -7.54 -14.09
N LYS A 102 -11.78 -7.27 -15.33
CA LYS A 102 -11.76 -8.20 -16.46
C LYS A 102 -10.46 -8.09 -17.26
N TYR A 103 -9.32 -8.31 -16.58
CA TYR A 103 -7.99 -8.06 -17.13
C TYR A 103 -7.67 -8.90 -18.38
N GLN A 104 -8.12 -10.16 -18.44
CA GLN A 104 -7.88 -11.01 -19.63
C GLN A 104 -8.62 -10.52 -20.88
N GLU A 105 -9.85 -10.03 -20.68
CA GLU A 105 -10.63 -9.42 -21.78
C GLU A 105 -10.02 -8.08 -22.19
N ALA A 106 -9.56 -7.29 -21.22
CA ALA A 106 -8.87 -6.02 -21.46
C ALA A 106 -7.59 -6.23 -22.29
N ASN A 107 -6.77 -7.24 -21.96
CA ASN A 107 -5.55 -7.54 -22.71
C ASN A 107 -5.83 -7.84 -24.18
N LYS A 108 -6.90 -8.58 -24.49
CA LYS A 108 -7.30 -8.84 -25.89
C LYS A 108 -7.61 -7.54 -26.66
N GLN A 109 -8.16 -6.54 -26.00
CA GLN A 109 -8.41 -5.24 -26.61
C GLN A 109 -7.12 -4.43 -26.75
N MET A 110 -6.23 -4.53 -25.78
CA MET A 110 -4.90 -3.92 -25.84
C MET A 110 -4.02 -4.55 -26.95
N ASP A 111 -4.15 -5.86 -27.22
CA ASP A 111 -3.49 -6.49 -28.37
C ASP A 111 -3.95 -5.82 -29.68
N LYS A 112 -5.28 -5.63 -29.85
CA LYS A 112 -5.83 -4.93 -31.04
C LYS A 112 -5.39 -3.47 -31.12
N PHE A 113 -5.37 -2.76 -29.99
CA PHE A 113 -4.81 -1.41 -29.93
C PHE A 113 -3.35 -1.39 -30.38
N SER A 114 -2.53 -2.33 -29.92
CA SER A 114 -1.11 -2.42 -30.23
C SER A 114 -0.85 -2.77 -31.71
N ASP A 115 -1.68 -3.61 -32.31
CA ASP A 115 -1.63 -3.89 -33.75
C ASP A 115 -1.86 -2.62 -34.59
N LEU A 116 -2.79 -1.75 -34.15
CA LEU A 116 -3.15 -0.53 -34.85
C LEU A 116 -2.20 0.65 -34.59
N LYS A 117 -1.58 0.70 -33.39
CA LYS A 117 -0.71 1.79 -32.91
C LYS A 117 0.60 1.27 -32.29
N PRO A 118 1.43 0.50 -33.01
CA PRO A 118 2.60 -0.20 -32.45
C PRO A 118 3.71 0.75 -31.92
N LYS A 119 3.67 2.04 -32.25
CA LYS A 119 4.62 3.06 -31.78
C LYS A 119 4.08 3.89 -30.63
N ASP A 120 2.84 3.70 -30.23
CA ASP A 120 2.26 4.36 -29.07
C ASP A 120 2.89 3.79 -27.80
N GLN A 121 3.25 4.65 -26.83
CA GLN A 121 3.91 4.21 -25.59
C GLN A 121 3.05 3.20 -24.82
N ARG A 122 1.73 3.36 -24.81
CA ARG A 122 0.78 2.43 -24.18
C ARG A 122 0.81 1.03 -24.81
N ALA A 123 0.96 0.97 -26.14
CA ALA A 123 1.12 -0.30 -26.88
C ALA A 123 2.47 -0.95 -26.58
N ILE A 124 3.56 -0.17 -26.55
CA ILE A 124 4.91 -0.65 -26.23
C ILE A 124 4.93 -1.26 -24.83
N GLU A 125 4.39 -0.56 -23.83
CA GLU A 125 4.31 -1.05 -22.45
C GLU A 125 3.47 -2.33 -22.34
N HIS A 126 2.33 -2.40 -23.05
CA HIS A 126 1.50 -3.60 -23.09
C HIS A 126 2.25 -4.80 -23.67
N LEU A 127 2.90 -4.64 -24.83
CA LEU A 127 3.66 -5.71 -25.49
C LEU A 127 4.84 -6.19 -24.66
N GLN A 128 5.49 -5.31 -23.88
CA GLN A 128 6.57 -5.67 -22.99
C GLN A 128 6.10 -6.47 -21.77
N ASN A 129 4.96 -6.14 -21.22
CA ASN A 129 4.42 -6.80 -20.02
C ASN A 129 2.89 -6.81 -20.01
N PRO A 130 2.24 -7.69 -20.79
CA PRO A 130 0.78 -7.75 -20.88
C PRO A 130 0.11 -8.21 -19.58
N ASN A 131 0.79 -9.03 -18.77
CA ASN A 131 0.28 -9.60 -17.52
C ASN A 131 0.90 -8.95 -16.27
N TYR A 132 1.05 -7.65 -16.27
CA TYR A 132 1.71 -6.89 -15.20
C TYR A 132 0.93 -6.85 -13.87
N VAL A 133 -0.39 -7.03 -13.87
CA VAL A 133 -1.25 -6.84 -12.70
C VAL A 133 -0.84 -7.70 -11.49
N PRO A 134 -0.55 -9.02 -11.61
CA PRO A 134 -0.07 -9.80 -10.48
C PRO A 134 1.22 -9.24 -9.88
N SER A 135 2.21 -8.90 -10.71
CA SER A 135 3.48 -8.34 -10.23
C SER A 135 3.32 -6.95 -9.59
N LEU A 136 2.29 -6.20 -10.00
CA LEU A 136 1.97 -4.92 -9.39
C LEU A 136 1.26 -5.11 -8.03
N ALA A 137 0.40 -6.12 -7.92
CA ALA A 137 -0.31 -6.47 -6.69
C ALA A 137 0.63 -7.03 -5.60
N ASP A 138 1.68 -7.75 -6.01
CA ASP A 138 2.66 -8.35 -5.09
C ASP A 138 3.68 -7.35 -4.52
N LYS A 139 3.68 -6.10 -4.99
CA LYS A 139 4.57 -5.07 -4.45
C LYS A 139 4.23 -4.76 -2.99
N ALA A 140 5.27 -4.51 -2.20
CA ALA A 140 5.10 -4.04 -0.83
C ALA A 140 4.24 -2.77 -0.80
N LYS A 141 3.22 -2.76 0.05
CA LYS A 141 2.36 -1.59 0.20
C LYS A 141 3.13 -0.39 0.77
N LEU A 142 2.88 0.78 0.21
CA LEU A 142 3.48 2.04 0.67
C LEU A 142 2.67 2.71 1.77
N PHE A 143 1.35 2.46 1.80
CA PHE A 143 0.42 3.10 2.71
C PHE A 143 -0.61 2.11 3.25
N ASP A 144 -1.02 2.31 4.50
CA ASP A 144 -2.27 1.77 5.05
C ASP A 144 -3.41 2.71 4.66
N VAL A 145 -4.56 2.15 4.25
CA VAL A 145 -5.73 2.89 3.78
C VAL A 145 -6.88 2.75 4.76
N PHE A 146 -7.52 3.85 5.09
CA PHE A 146 -8.66 3.92 6.01
C PHE A 146 -9.80 4.73 5.40
N GLU A 147 -11.03 4.28 5.65
CA GLU A 147 -12.21 5.08 5.34
C GLU A 147 -12.28 6.31 6.22
N THR A 148 -12.83 7.40 5.69
CA THR A 148 -13.05 8.61 6.48
C THR A 148 -14.53 8.81 6.80
N LYS A 149 -14.81 9.46 7.93
CA LYS A 149 -16.18 9.85 8.33
C LYS A 149 -16.62 11.17 7.71
N ILE A 150 -15.77 11.80 6.92
CA ILE A 150 -16.07 13.08 6.27
C ILE A 150 -17.01 12.90 5.06
N ASN A 151 -16.98 11.72 4.45
CA ASN A 151 -17.75 11.41 3.25
C ASN A 151 -19.26 11.47 3.51
N SER A 152 -19.98 11.94 2.52
CA SER A 152 -21.43 11.84 2.44
C SER A 152 -21.84 10.44 1.95
N LYS A 153 -23.12 10.09 2.07
CA LYS A 153 -23.59 8.76 1.66
C LYS A 153 -23.83 8.62 0.14
N GLU A 154 -24.21 9.71 -0.52
CA GLU A 154 -24.75 9.68 -1.89
C GLU A 154 -24.09 10.70 -2.81
N GLN A 155 -23.23 11.57 -2.28
CA GLN A 155 -22.61 12.67 -3.01
C GLN A 155 -21.12 12.40 -3.20
N SER A 156 -20.55 12.90 -4.27
CA SER A 156 -19.11 12.82 -4.51
C SER A 156 -18.34 13.78 -3.60
N ASP A 157 -17.32 13.26 -2.93
CA ASP A 157 -16.40 13.98 -2.07
C ASP A 157 -14.96 13.68 -2.49
N PHE A 158 -14.17 14.69 -2.90
CA PHE A 158 -12.83 14.48 -3.43
C PHE A 158 -11.94 15.73 -3.29
N GLY A 159 -10.68 15.62 -3.72
CA GLY A 159 -9.76 16.75 -3.76
C GLY A 159 -9.34 17.27 -2.40
N ALA A 160 -9.13 16.36 -1.45
CA ALA A 160 -8.83 16.68 -0.06
C ALA A 160 -7.43 17.26 0.13
N ILE A 161 -7.33 18.36 0.87
CA ILE A 161 -6.07 18.98 1.32
C ILE A 161 -6.16 19.28 2.81
N LEU A 162 -5.20 18.77 3.59
CA LEU A 162 -5.04 19.13 4.99
C LEU A 162 -3.96 20.21 5.11
N SER A 163 -4.36 21.41 5.54
CA SER A 163 -3.44 22.52 5.79
C SER A 163 -2.63 22.34 7.09
N ASN A 164 -1.58 23.10 7.25
CA ASN A 164 -0.70 23.03 8.42
C ASN A 164 -1.36 23.51 9.73
N ASP A 165 -2.43 24.29 9.63
CA ASP A 165 -3.28 24.73 10.76
C ASP A 165 -4.43 23.77 11.08
N ASN A 166 -4.38 22.54 10.51
CA ASN A 166 -5.36 21.46 10.70
C ASN A 166 -6.76 21.79 10.16
N VAL A 167 -6.86 22.64 9.16
CA VAL A 167 -8.09 22.82 8.39
C VAL A 167 -8.05 21.86 7.20
N PHE A 168 -9.06 21.04 7.10
CA PHE A 168 -9.23 20.06 6.04
C PHE A 168 -10.18 20.64 4.99
N TYR A 169 -9.69 20.89 3.80
CA TYR A 169 -10.47 21.38 2.67
C TYR A 169 -10.74 20.23 1.69
N PHE A 170 -11.90 20.24 1.07
CA PHE A 170 -12.26 19.27 0.03
C PHE A 170 -13.37 19.81 -0.88
N THR A 171 -13.58 19.14 -1.99
CA THR A 171 -14.59 19.47 -2.99
C THR A 171 -15.72 18.46 -2.89
N SER A 172 -16.98 18.92 -2.96
CA SER A 172 -18.15 18.06 -2.78
C SER A 172 -19.34 18.49 -3.62
N THR A 173 -20.14 17.50 -4.05
CA THR A 173 -21.45 17.71 -4.67
C THR A 173 -22.61 17.77 -3.66
N ARG A 174 -22.34 17.83 -2.34
CA ARG A 174 -23.39 17.92 -1.28
C ARG A 174 -24.16 19.26 -1.24
N ASN A 175 -24.15 19.97 -2.37
CA ASN A 175 -24.89 21.21 -2.54
C ASN A 175 -26.40 20.93 -2.59
N THR A 176 -27.18 21.70 -1.85
CA THR A 176 -28.65 21.58 -1.77
C THR A 176 -29.38 22.35 -2.88
N GLY A 177 -28.66 22.89 -3.85
CA GLY A 177 -29.24 23.61 -5.00
C GLY A 177 -29.99 22.69 -5.97
N ASN A 178 -31.05 23.19 -6.60
CA ASN A 178 -31.88 22.43 -7.54
C ASN A 178 -31.26 22.25 -8.95
N LYS A 179 -30.05 22.73 -9.18
CA LYS A 179 -29.37 22.64 -10.47
C LYS A 179 -28.33 21.54 -10.44
N THR A 180 -28.34 20.70 -11.48
CA THR A 180 -27.35 19.67 -11.69
C THR A 180 -26.48 19.98 -12.90
N ASP A 181 -25.24 19.54 -12.83
CA ASP A 181 -24.33 19.50 -13.96
C ASP A 181 -24.83 18.50 -15.01
N LYS A 182 -24.64 18.82 -16.28
CA LYS A 182 -25.08 17.97 -17.41
C LYS A 182 -24.07 16.92 -17.82
N TRP A 183 -22.88 16.94 -17.24
CA TRP A 183 -21.87 15.92 -17.47
C TRP A 183 -22.27 14.61 -16.78
N VAL A 184 -22.46 14.65 -15.45
CA VAL A 184 -22.74 13.46 -14.61
C VAL A 184 -24.11 13.50 -13.90
N ASN A 185 -24.90 14.55 -14.11
CA ASN A 185 -26.22 14.78 -13.47
C ASN A 185 -26.14 14.83 -11.93
N GLN A 186 -25.06 15.36 -11.39
CA GLN A 186 -24.90 15.65 -9.96
C GLN A 186 -25.03 17.16 -9.69
N PRO A 187 -25.28 17.58 -8.43
CA PRO A 187 -25.18 18.98 -8.07
C PRO A 187 -23.79 19.56 -8.40
N TYR A 188 -23.73 20.87 -8.63
CA TYR A 188 -22.44 21.54 -8.84
C TYR A 188 -21.52 21.38 -7.65
N LEU A 189 -20.22 21.35 -7.93
CA LEU A 189 -19.15 21.21 -6.94
C LEU A 189 -18.99 22.50 -6.15
N ASP A 190 -18.88 22.35 -4.83
CA ASP A 190 -18.52 23.42 -3.91
C ASP A 190 -17.30 23.03 -3.07
N ILE A 191 -16.53 24.04 -2.65
CA ILE A 191 -15.45 23.88 -1.68
C ILE A 191 -16.05 23.83 -0.27
N TYR A 192 -15.70 22.80 0.49
CA TYR A 192 -16.03 22.62 1.89
C TYR A 192 -14.78 22.60 2.75
N PHE A 193 -14.95 22.88 4.03
CA PHE A 193 -13.89 22.75 5.03
C PHE A 193 -14.39 22.13 6.33
N SER A 194 -13.48 21.53 7.07
CA SER A 194 -13.70 20.93 8.39
C SER A 194 -12.43 21.10 9.22
N SER A 195 -12.51 21.14 10.53
CA SER A 195 -11.33 20.99 11.38
C SER A 195 -10.98 19.52 11.51
N PHE A 196 -9.68 19.20 11.43
CA PHE A 196 -9.16 17.84 11.60
C PHE A 196 -8.19 17.78 12.78
N LYS A 197 -8.52 17.02 13.81
CA LYS A 197 -7.66 16.86 14.99
C LYS A 197 -7.82 15.46 15.58
N ASN A 198 -6.70 14.78 15.85
CA ASN A 198 -6.69 13.43 16.43
C ASN A 198 -7.59 12.44 15.67
N ASP A 199 -7.49 12.45 14.33
CA ASP A 199 -8.31 11.63 13.44
C ASP A 199 -9.83 11.92 13.48
N VAL A 200 -10.24 13.05 14.02
CA VAL A 200 -11.65 13.46 14.10
C VAL A 200 -11.88 14.69 13.25
N PHE A 201 -12.94 14.63 12.43
CA PHE A 201 -13.43 15.77 11.65
C PHE A 201 -14.60 16.43 12.39
N THR A 202 -14.65 17.76 12.33
CA THR A 202 -15.89 18.49 12.66
C THR A 202 -16.89 18.39 11.50
N GLU A 203 -18.14 18.77 11.72
CA GLU A 203 -19.15 18.83 10.65
C GLU A 203 -18.67 19.74 9.51
N PRO A 204 -18.72 19.26 8.25
CA PRO A 204 -18.29 20.03 7.09
C PRO A 204 -19.09 21.32 6.91
N GLN A 205 -18.40 22.40 6.61
CA GLN A 205 -18.99 23.71 6.34
C GLN A 205 -18.66 24.15 4.92
N LYS A 206 -19.65 24.73 4.24
CA LYS A 206 -19.48 25.29 2.89
C LYS A 206 -18.65 26.58 2.98
N LEU A 207 -17.65 26.72 2.11
CA LEU A 207 -16.81 27.92 2.02
C LEU A 207 -17.52 29.00 1.18
N ASN A 208 -18.51 29.67 1.81
CA ASN A 208 -19.42 30.58 1.12
C ASN A 208 -18.72 31.78 0.45
N GLU A 209 -17.58 32.20 0.97
CA GLU A 209 -16.80 33.35 0.45
C GLU A 209 -16.22 33.08 -0.94
N LEU A 210 -16.00 31.81 -1.30
CA LEU A 210 -15.41 31.45 -2.58
C LEU A 210 -16.40 30.75 -3.51
N ASN A 211 -17.38 30.02 -2.98
CA ASN A 211 -18.27 29.22 -3.82
C ASN A 211 -19.24 30.09 -4.65
N THR A 212 -19.44 29.67 -5.89
CA THR A 212 -20.34 30.29 -6.88
C THR A 212 -21.54 29.37 -7.15
N PRO A 213 -22.51 29.77 -8.01
CA PRO A 213 -23.58 28.85 -8.46
C PRO A 213 -23.13 27.78 -9.45
N TYR A 214 -21.83 27.65 -9.75
CA TYR A 214 -21.22 26.70 -10.68
C TYR A 214 -20.16 25.86 -9.94
N HIS A 215 -19.32 25.10 -10.67
CA HIS A 215 -18.27 24.30 -10.06
C HIS A 215 -17.15 25.17 -9.48
N ASP A 216 -16.83 24.95 -8.21
CA ASP A 216 -15.67 25.50 -7.51
C ASP A 216 -14.86 24.35 -6.85
N GLY A 217 -13.53 24.36 -7.00
CA GLY A 217 -12.59 23.33 -6.53
C GLY A 217 -12.17 22.35 -7.65
N PRO A 218 -11.14 21.53 -7.40
CA PRO A 218 -10.35 21.38 -6.17
C PRO A 218 -9.38 22.54 -5.90
N ILE A 219 -8.71 22.49 -4.73
CA ILE A 219 -7.88 23.56 -4.21
C ILE A 219 -6.43 23.10 -3.94
N THR A 220 -5.53 24.09 -3.78
CA THR A 220 -4.26 23.96 -3.05
C THR A 220 -4.05 25.18 -2.17
N ILE A 221 -3.25 25.03 -1.10
CA ILE A 221 -3.02 26.10 -0.13
C ILE A 221 -1.53 26.27 0.16
N SER A 222 -1.07 27.50 0.36
CA SER A 222 0.30 27.80 0.75
C SER A 222 0.62 27.26 2.15
N SER A 223 1.90 27.01 2.42
CA SER A 223 2.38 26.46 3.70
C SER A 223 2.03 27.32 4.91
N ASP A 224 1.87 28.64 4.70
CA ASP A 224 1.46 29.61 5.74
C ASP A 224 -0.07 29.73 5.88
N GLY A 225 -0.84 29.00 5.07
CA GLY A 225 -2.31 28.98 5.09
C GLY A 225 -2.98 30.28 4.60
N LYS A 226 -2.24 31.21 3.96
CA LYS A 226 -2.75 32.54 3.61
C LYS A 226 -3.08 32.72 2.13
N THR A 227 -2.62 31.84 1.26
CA THR A 227 -2.90 31.89 -0.18
C THR A 227 -3.53 30.59 -0.61
N MET A 228 -4.66 30.64 -1.31
CA MET A 228 -5.31 29.50 -1.91
C MET A 228 -5.31 29.66 -3.42
N PHE A 229 -5.01 28.58 -4.15
CA PHE A 229 -5.33 28.45 -5.56
C PHE A 229 -6.42 27.40 -5.70
N PHE A 230 -7.40 27.66 -6.55
CA PHE A 230 -8.52 26.75 -6.75
C PHE A 230 -9.04 26.80 -8.19
N ALA A 231 -9.63 25.70 -8.64
CA ALA A 231 -10.32 25.68 -9.92
C ALA A 231 -11.74 26.24 -9.79
N ARG A 232 -12.22 26.87 -10.85
CA ARG A 232 -13.58 27.42 -10.95
C ARG A 232 -14.05 27.35 -12.40
N ASP A 233 -15.34 27.09 -12.57
CA ASP A 233 -16.00 27.15 -13.88
C ASP A 233 -16.07 28.58 -14.40
N GLY A 234 -15.67 28.78 -15.67
CA GLY A 234 -15.67 30.08 -16.33
C GLY A 234 -17.06 30.72 -16.48
N HIS A 235 -18.14 29.97 -16.33
CA HIS A 235 -19.49 30.52 -16.36
C HIS A 235 -19.73 31.57 -15.26
N SER A 236 -19.11 31.44 -14.11
CA SER A 236 -19.21 32.38 -13.00
C SER A 236 -18.71 33.77 -13.36
N GLU A 237 -17.71 33.85 -14.24
CA GLU A 237 -17.06 35.09 -14.70
C GLU A 237 -17.56 35.54 -16.09
N GLY A 238 -18.56 34.82 -16.65
CA GLY A 238 -19.04 35.09 -18.02
C GLY A 238 -18.10 34.64 -19.13
N VAL A 239 -17.07 33.84 -18.78
CA VAL A 239 -16.09 33.29 -19.73
C VAL A 239 -16.59 31.96 -20.27
N TYR A 240 -17.34 32.00 -21.36
CA TYR A 240 -17.87 30.81 -22.02
C TYR A 240 -18.07 31.04 -23.53
N GLU A 241 -18.09 29.99 -24.31
CA GLU A 241 -18.51 30.02 -25.71
C GLU A 241 -20.03 29.84 -25.85
N LYS A 242 -20.64 30.51 -26.82
CA LYS A 242 -22.08 30.38 -27.08
C LYS A 242 -22.31 29.73 -28.43
N ASP A 243 -22.97 28.58 -28.41
CA ASP A 243 -23.61 28.04 -29.59
C ASP A 243 -25.07 28.54 -29.64
N LYS A 244 -25.30 29.56 -30.46
CA LYS A 244 -26.63 30.18 -30.59
C LYS A 244 -27.64 29.26 -31.28
N LYS A 245 -27.19 28.36 -32.18
CA LYS A 245 -28.06 27.43 -32.93
C LYS A 245 -28.70 26.40 -31.96
N HIS A 246 -27.92 25.89 -31.01
CA HIS A 246 -28.37 24.85 -30.10
C HIS A 246 -28.69 25.40 -28.69
N ASN A 247 -28.55 26.71 -28.49
CA ASN A 247 -28.74 27.38 -27.19
C ASN A 247 -27.88 26.77 -26.07
N ILE A 248 -26.62 26.43 -26.39
CA ILE A 248 -25.65 25.85 -25.46
C ILE A 248 -24.60 26.89 -25.09
N ARG A 249 -24.15 26.87 -23.84
CA ARG A 249 -22.99 27.60 -23.36
C ARG A 249 -21.99 26.59 -22.86
N VAL A 250 -20.73 26.70 -23.27
CA VAL A 250 -19.64 25.85 -22.86
C VAL A 250 -18.64 26.72 -22.13
N GLY A 251 -18.44 26.47 -20.84
CA GLY A 251 -17.42 27.11 -20.02
C GLY A 251 -16.30 26.11 -19.75
N GLU A 252 -15.08 26.59 -19.76
CA GLU A 252 -13.90 25.83 -19.38
C GLU A 252 -13.53 26.16 -17.94
N GLN A 253 -12.86 25.24 -17.25
CA GLN A 253 -12.33 25.52 -15.91
C GLN A 253 -11.11 26.43 -15.99
N GLY A 254 -10.98 27.36 -15.04
CA GLY A 254 -9.83 28.20 -14.87
C GLY A 254 -9.30 28.15 -13.45
N LEU A 255 -8.05 28.56 -13.23
CA LEU A 255 -7.45 28.69 -11.90
C LEU A 255 -7.58 30.11 -11.38
N TYR A 256 -7.87 30.21 -10.10
CA TYR A 256 -8.05 31.45 -9.36
C TYR A 256 -7.18 31.44 -8.10
N LYS A 257 -6.76 32.63 -7.68
CA LYS A 257 -6.02 32.87 -6.43
C LYS A 257 -6.92 33.64 -5.48
N ALA A 258 -6.93 33.27 -4.19
CA ALA A 258 -7.55 34.02 -3.11
C ALA A 258 -6.55 34.23 -1.97
N LEU A 259 -6.71 35.33 -1.21
CA LEU A 259 -5.91 35.66 -0.04
C LEU A 259 -6.77 35.57 1.23
N LYS A 260 -6.20 35.03 2.32
CA LYS A 260 -6.83 34.99 3.63
C LYS A 260 -6.50 36.24 4.43
N VAL A 261 -7.50 37.07 4.68
CA VAL A 261 -7.37 38.30 5.46
C VAL A 261 -8.41 38.28 6.58
N ASN A 262 -7.96 38.43 7.84
CA ASN A 262 -8.84 38.37 9.03
C ASN A 262 -9.72 37.08 9.04
N ASP A 263 -9.11 35.94 8.78
CA ASP A 263 -9.73 34.62 8.70
C ASP A 263 -10.81 34.44 7.62
N LYS A 264 -10.91 35.35 6.66
CA LYS A 264 -11.80 35.27 5.50
C LYS A 264 -11.02 35.22 4.20
N TRP A 265 -11.47 34.41 3.27
CA TRP A 265 -10.95 34.36 1.91
C TRP A 265 -11.49 35.53 1.10
N THR A 266 -10.58 36.32 0.54
CA THR A 266 -10.88 37.55 -0.19
C THR A 266 -9.93 37.69 -1.37
N ASP A 267 -10.06 38.81 -2.14
CA ASP A 267 -9.17 39.17 -3.25
C ASP A 267 -9.04 38.02 -4.28
N VAL A 268 -10.18 37.53 -4.78
CA VAL A 268 -10.21 36.49 -5.81
C VAL A 268 -9.75 37.04 -7.14
N GLN A 269 -8.69 36.47 -7.68
CA GLN A 269 -8.08 36.88 -8.95
C GLN A 269 -7.95 35.70 -9.91
N ALA A 270 -8.36 35.86 -11.17
CA ALA A 270 -8.14 34.89 -12.22
C ALA A 270 -6.64 34.82 -12.59
N LEU A 271 -6.10 33.64 -12.84
CA LEU A 271 -4.76 33.49 -13.34
C LEU A 271 -4.68 33.81 -14.84
N PRO A 272 -3.56 34.38 -15.32
CA PRO A 272 -3.40 34.78 -16.72
C PRO A 272 -3.34 33.62 -17.71
N ILE A 273 -3.22 32.38 -17.23
CA ILE A 273 -3.22 31.15 -18.05
C ILE A 273 -4.64 30.65 -18.38
N ASN A 274 -5.67 31.23 -17.76
CA ASN A 274 -7.07 30.83 -18.02
C ASN A 274 -7.46 31.16 -19.45
N ASN A 275 -8.20 30.27 -20.09
CA ASN A 275 -8.61 30.42 -21.48
C ASN A 275 -10.02 29.83 -21.67
N LYS A 276 -10.75 30.35 -22.64
CA LYS A 276 -12.10 29.86 -22.99
C LYS A 276 -12.10 28.61 -23.88
N SER A 277 -10.95 28.20 -24.42
CA SER A 277 -10.82 27.11 -25.39
C SER A 277 -10.15 25.86 -24.81
N TYR A 278 -9.68 25.92 -23.57
CA TYR A 278 -9.09 24.81 -22.83
C TYR A 278 -9.24 24.99 -21.33
N SER A 279 -9.32 23.90 -20.61
CA SER A 279 -9.40 23.87 -19.15
C SER A 279 -8.04 23.91 -18.49
N VAL A 280 -7.98 24.60 -17.35
CA VAL A 280 -6.84 24.61 -16.41
C VAL A 280 -7.39 24.31 -15.03
N SER A 281 -6.98 23.19 -14.41
CA SER A 281 -7.59 22.70 -13.18
C SER A 281 -6.58 21.95 -12.30
N HIS A 282 -7.03 21.42 -11.16
CA HIS A 282 -6.27 20.59 -10.23
C HIS A 282 -4.94 21.23 -9.80
N PRO A 283 -4.96 22.39 -9.13
CA PRO A 283 -3.74 23.09 -8.74
C PRO A 283 -2.99 22.37 -7.62
N SER A 284 -1.64 22.43 -7.65
CA SER A 284 -0.77 22.01 -6.57
C SER A 284 0.40 22.98 -6.43
N LEU A 285 0.50 23.67 -5.30
CA LEU A 285 1.52 24.67 -5.04
C LEU A 285 2.75 24.03 -4.39
N SER A 286 3.95 24.37 -4.87
CA SER A 286 5.19 23.97 -4.21
C SER A 286 5.30 24.59 -2.81
N LYS A 287 6.02 23.94 -1.90
CA LYS A 287 6.21 24.39 -0.51
C LYS A 287 6.72 25.83 -0.41
N ASP A 288 7.64 26.21 -1.28
CA ASP A 288 8.22 27.56 -1.34
C ASP A 288 7.31 28.61 -1.98
N GLY A 289 6.14 28.19 -2.50
CA GLY A 289 5.17 29.05 -3.15
C GLY A 289 5.58 29.61 -4.52
N LYS A 290 6.66 29.07 -5.12
CA LYS A 290 7.24 29.60 -6.36
C LYS A 290 6.88 28.83 -7.62
N THR A 291 6.27 27.65 -7.48
CA THR A 291 5.85 26.83 -8.62
C THR A 291 4.43 26.33 -8.39
N LEU A 292 3.57 26.51 -9.37
CA LEU A 292 2.23 25.96 -9.39
C LEU A 292 2.16 24.87 -10.46
N TYR A 293 1.88 23.65 -10.03
CA TYR A 293 1.56 22.53 -10.90
C TYR A 293 0.06 22.47 -11.13
N PHE A 294 -0.37 22.02 -12.30
CA PHE A 294 -1.79 21.93 -12.65
C PHE A 294 -2.02 20.95 -13.80
N ALA A 295 -3.26 20.55 -14.01
CA ALA A 295 -3.68 19.77 -15.15
C ALA A 295 -4.33 20.67 -16.21
N SER A 296 -4.06 20.39 -17.50
CA SER A 296 -4.67 21.13 -18.61
C SER A 296 -4.66 20.33 -19.91
N ASN A 297 -5.69 20.55 -20.73
CA ASN A 297 -5.76 20.09 -22.11
C ASN A 297 -5.33 21.20 -23.11
N MET A 298 -4.50 22.17 -22.66
CA MET A 298 -3.99 23.23 -23.53
C MET A 298 -3.15 22.67 -24.67
N PRO A 299 -3.10 23.36 -25.83
CA PRO A 299 -2.32 22.95 -26.99
C PRO A 299 -0.84 22.73 -26.66
N GLY A 300 -0.27 21.67 -27.23
CA GLY A 300 1.14 21.28 -27.01
C GLY A 300 1.34 20.18 -25.97
N GLY A 301 0.25 19.57 -25.48
CA GLY A 301 0.25 18.38 -24.65
C GLY A 301 0.43 17.07 -25.41
N PHE A 302 0.43 15.97 -24.68
CA PHE A 302 0.58 14.60 -25.20
C PHE A 302 -0.75 13.84 -25.31
N GLY A 303 -1.71 14.15 -24.42
CA GLY A 303 -2.96 13.43 -24.32
C GLY A 303 -4.20 14.28 -24.09
N ASP A 304 -5.22 13.66 -23.48
CA ASP A 304 -6.49 14.33 -23.17
C ASP A 304 -6.28 15.48 -22.16
N THR A 305 -5.51 15.23 -21.12
CA THR A 305 -5.03 16.24 -20.16
C THR A 305 -3.63 15.86 -19.70
N ASP A 306 -2.79 16.87 -19.52
CA ASP A 306 -1.40 16.73 -19.12
C ASP A 306 -1.12 17.50 -17.82
N ILE A 307 -0.06 17.12 -17.12
CA ILE A 307 0.49 17.91 -16.01
C ILE A 307 1.45 18.97 -16.56
N TRP A 308 1.19 20.20 -16.16
CA TRP A 308 1.96 21.39 -16.47
C TRP A 308 2.43 22.06 -15.20
N LYS A 309 3.36 23.00 -15.32
CA LYS A 309 3.79 23.89 -14.24
C LYS A 309 3.98 25.32 -14.74
N ILE A 310 3.84 26.30 -13.82
CA ILE A 310 4.26 27.69 -14.04
C ILE A 310 5.06 28.18 -12.83
N SER A 311 6.01 29.06 -13.08
CA SER A 311 6.70 29.77 -12.02
C SER A 311 5.86 30.94 -11.49
N ILE A 312 5.99 31.21 -10.17
CA ILE A 312 5.34 32.33 -9.48
C ILE A 312 6.42 33.22 -8.90
N ASN A 313 6.37 34.54 -9.23
CA ASN A 313 7.23 35.56 -8.66
C ASN A 313 6.37 36.72 -8.16
N GLY A 314 5.98 36.68 -6.89
CA GLY A 314 5.02 37.61 -6.30
C GLY A 314 3.64 37.49 -6.95
N ASN A 315 3.24 38.51 -7.69
CA ASN A 315 1.99 38.55 -8.47
C ASN A 315 2.20 38.27 -9.97
N SER A 316 3.43 37.93 -10.39
CA SER A 316 3.74 37.59 -11.77
C SER A 316 3.86 36.10 -11.98
N TYR A 317 3.44 35.63 -13.15
CA TYR A 317 3.45 34.24 -13.54
C TYR A 317 4.30 34.04 -14.79
N GLY A 318 5.07 32.95 -14.83
CA GLY A 318 5.83 32.54 -16.01
C GLY A 318 4.96 31.98 -17.12
N GLN A 319 5.63 31.43 -18.16
CA GLN A 319 4.93 30.66 -19.20
C GLN A 319 4.67 29.24 -18.71
N PRO A 320 3.53 28.61 -19.12
CA PRO A 320 3.28 27.20 -18.83
C PRO A 320 4.33 26.30 -19.48
N GLU A 321 4.84 25.34 -18.69
CA GLU A 321 5.77 24.31 -19.15
C GLU A 321 5.13 22.93 -18.96
N ASN A 322 5.05 22.14 -20.06
CA ASN A 322 4.62 20.74 -19.99
C ASN A 322 5.70 19.88 -19.31
N LEU A 323 5.33 18.98 -18.40
CA LEU A 323 6.30 18.14 -17.70
C LEU A 323 6.90 17.01 -18.56
N GLY A 324 6.48 16.88 -19.80
CA GLY A 324 7.06 15.99 -20.80
C GLY A 324 6.60 14.53 -20.70
N ALA A 325 7.03 13.72 -21.68
CA ALA A 325 6.59 12.34 -21.88
C ALA A 325 6.96 11.35 -20.77
N LYS A 326 7.85 11.72 -19.84
CA LYS A 326 8.11 10.89 -18.65
C LYS A 326 6.91 10.87 -17.69
N ILE A 327 6.18 11.98 -17.59
CA ILE A 327 5.02 12.13 -16.71
C ILE A 327 3.73 12.00 -17.52
N ASN A 328 3.63 12.73 -18.62
CA ASN A 328 2.45 12.80 -19.46
C ASN A 328 2.42 11.68 -20.50
N THR A 329 1.22 11.22 -20.82
CA THR A 329 0.96 10.14 -21.79
C THR A 329 -0.10 10.59 -22.80
N ALA A 330 -0.49 9.71 -23.73
CA ALA A 330 -1.64 9.95 -24.59
C ALA A 330 -3.01 9.77 -23.87
N GLY A 331 -3.00 9.41 -22.59
CA GLY A 331 -4.19 9.32 -21.73
C GLY A 331 -4.51 10.62 -21.01
N LYS A 332 -5.08 10.48 -19.81
CA LYS A 332 -5.37 11.61 -18.91
C LYS A 332 -4.38 11.59 -17.74
N GLU A 333 -3.69 12.68 -17.54
CA GLU A 333 -2.93 12.97 -16.31
C GLU A 333 -3.61 14.12 -15.57
N GLY A 334 -3.78 13.96 -14.24
CA GLY A 334 -4.46 14.96 -13.42
C GLY A 334 -4.10 14.88 -11.95
N PHE A 335 -4.67 15.81 -11.18
CA PHE A 335 -4.52 15.86 -9.72
C PHE A 335 -3.06 15.80 -9.27
N PRO A 336 -2.17 16.67 -9.77
CA PRO A 336 -0.81 16.73 -9.27
C PRO A 336 -0.78 17.11 -7.81
N PHE A 337 0.15 16.55 -7.05
CA PHE A 337 0.48 16.95 -5.70
C PHE A 337 2.00 16.87 -5.50
N ILE A 338 2.64 18.02 -5.36
CA ILE A 338 4.09 18.10 -5.11
C ILE A 338 4.36 18.12 -3.61
N THR A 339 5.25 17.23 -3.16
CA THR A 339 5.69 17.15 -1.77
C THR A 339 6.84 18.12 -1.48
N GLU A 340 7.19 18.24 -0.19
CA GLU A 340 8.31 19.09 0.27
C GLU A 340 9.69 18.59 -0.16
N ASP A 341 9.82 17.31 -0.49
CA ASP A 341 11.05 16.64 -0.90
C ASP A 341 11.15 16.38 -2.42
N ASP A 342 10.37 17.13 -3.20
CA ASP A 342 10.34 17.11 -4.67
C ASP A 342 9.85 15.76 -5.24
N ILE A 343 8.85 15.17 -4.61
CA ILE A 343 8.12 14.01 -5.16
C ILE A 343 6.78 14.51 -5.68
N LEU A 344 6.47 14.22 -6.95
CA LEU A 344 5.19 14.52 -7.56
C LEU A 344 4.31 13.29 -7.55
N TYR A 345 3.18 13.36 -6.84
CA TYR A 345 2.08 12.40 -6.99
C TYR A 345 1.11 12.93 -8.05
N PHE A 346 0.56 12.04 -8.87
CA PHE A 346 -0.44 12.40 -9.88
C PHE A 346 -1.25 11.17 -10.27
N SER A 347 -2.39 11.38 -10.89
CA SER A 347 -3.25 10.30 -11.37
C SER A 347 -3.12 10.18 -12.87
N SER A 348 -3.05 8.95 -13.40
CA SER A 348 -2.93 8.69 -14.83
C SER A 348 -3.81 7.53 -15.27
N SER A 349 -4.46 7.68 -16.44
CA SER A 349 -5.13 6.59 -17.15
C SER A 349 -4.29 6.01 -18.28
N GLY A 350 -3.19 6.65 -18.65
CA GLY A 350 -2.36 6.27 -19.79
C GLY A 350 -1.25 5.27 -19.45
N ARG A 351 -1.05 4.96 -18.17
CA ARG A 351 0.00 4.05 -17.66
C ARG A 351 -0.56 2.71 -17.24
N GLN A 352 0.32 1.71 -17.11
CA GLN A 352 -0.07 0.41 -16.57
C GLN A 352 -0.49 0.55 -15.09
N GLY A 353 -1.76 0.28 -14.82
CA GLY A 353 -2.40 0.38 -13.51
C GLY A 353 -3.48 -0.66 -13.31
N PHE A 354 -4.12 -0.65 -12.14
CA PHE A 354 -5.19 -1.61 -11.82
C PHE A 354 -6.51 -1.25 -12.47
N GLY A 355 -6.80 0.05 -12.65
CA GLY A 355 -8.12 0.54 -13.03
C GLY A 355 -8.15 1.55 -14.16
N GLY A 356 -9.01 2.54 -13.99
CA GLY A 356 -9.13 3.69 -14.86
C GLY A 356 -8.04 4.71 -14.58
N LEU A 357 -8.23 5.52 -13.52
CA LEU A 357 -7.19 6.40 -12.97
C LEU A 357 -6.48 5.69 -11.84
N ASP A 358 -5.17 5.62 -11.91
CA ASP A 358 -4.30 5.14 -10.84
C ASP A 358 -3.35 6.25 -10.38
N ILE A 359 -3.00 6.26 -9.10
CA ILE A 359 -2.05 7.20 -8.52
C ILE A 359 -0.62 6.70 -8.74
N PHE A 360 0.21 7.58 -9.27
CA PHE A 360 1.64 7.39 -9.47
C PHE A 360 2.42 8.41 -8.65
N LYS A 361 3.66 8.06 -8.32
CA LYS A 361 4.63 9.02 -7.80
C LYS A 361 5.83 9.10 -8.72
N PHE A 362 6.32 10.30 -8.96
CA PHE A 362 7.53 10.61 -9.71
C PHE A 362 8.52 11.33 -8.79
N ASP A 363 9.75 10.82 -8.71
CA ASP A 363 10.83 11.44 -7.97
C ASP A 363 11.71 12.25 -8.94
N PHE A 364 11.79 13.57 -8.74
CA PHE A 364 12.61 14.43 -9.60
C PHE A 364 14.12 14.21 -9.44
N LYS A 365 14.58 13.57 -8.34
CA LYS A 365 16.02 13.36 -8.08
C LYS A 365 16.61 12.28 -8.96
N ASP A 366 15.92 11.17 -9.12
CA ASP A 366 16.37 10.01 -9.91
C ASP A 366 15.53 9.77 -11.16
N SER A 367 14.50 10.57 -11.36
CA SER A 367 13.53 10.44 -12.46
C SER A 367 12.78 9.10 -12.47
N SER A 368 12.66 8.45 -11.33
CA SER A 368 11.87 7.22 -11.20
C SER A 368 10.39 7.51 -11.14
N ILE A 369 9.61 6.61 -11.75
CA ILE A 369 8.14 6.63 -11.68
C ILE A 369 7.62 5.28 -11.24
N ILE A 370 6.76 5.28 -10.25
CA ILE A 370 6.14 4.05 -9.75
C ILE A 370 4.64 4.23 -9.54
N ASN A 371 3.87 3.19 -9.84
CA ASN A 371 2.49 3.04 -9.38
C ASN A 371 2.54 2.82 -7.86
N VAL A 372 1.74 3.56 -7.07
CA VAL A 372 1.77 3.47 -5.59
C VAL A 372 1.20 2.14 -5.06
N GLY A 373 0.57 1.36 -5.93
CA GLY A 373 0.15 0.00 -5.64
C GLY A 373 -1.09 -0.13 -4.75
N HIS A 374 -1.44 -1.38 -4.47
CA HIS A 374 -2.51 -1.72 -3.54
C HIS A 374 -2.08 -1.40 -2.09
N PRO A 375 -2.98 -0.95 -1.18
CA PRO A 375 -4.43 -0.77 -1.35
C PRO A 375 -4.86 0.63 -1.79
N VAL A 376 -3.93 1.52 -2.16
CA VAL A 376 -4.27 2.86 -2.66
C VAL A 376 -4.95 2.75 -4.01
N ASN A 377 -4.30 2.09 -4.97
CA ASN A 377 -4.86 1.85 -6.28
C ASN A 377 -5.67 0.55 -6.32
N THR A 378 -6.81 0.58 -7.00
CA THR A 378 -7.78 -0.51 -7.19
C THR A 378 -8.19 -0.60 -8.65
N GLU A 379 -9.11 -1.51 -8.98
CA GLU A 379 -9.71 -1.57 -10.32
C GLU A 379 -10.59 -0.36 -10.65
N LYS A 380 -10.86 0.54 -9.70
CA LYS A 380 -11.65 1.76 -9.91
C LYS A 380 -10.76 2.97 -10.18
N ASP A 381 -11.36 4.15 -10.23
CA ASP A 381 -10.59 5.38 -10.30
C ASP A 381 -10.06 5.75 -8.91
N ASP A 382 -8.75 5.87 -8.80
CA ASP A 382 -8.05 6.31 -7.59
C ASP A 382 -7.23 7.57 -7.95
N PHE A 383 -7.52 8.69 -7.28
CA PHE A 383 -7.03 9.99 -7.71
C PHE A 383 -6.87 10.99 -6.57
N SER A 384 -6.36 12.17 -6.89
CA SER A 384 -6.27 13.33 -5.97
C SER A 384 -5.55 13.03 -4.66
N PHE A 385 -4.35 12.45 -4.76
CA PHE A 385 -3.51 12.21 -3.59
C PHE A 385 -3.00 13.53 -2.99
N SER A 386 -2.97 13.61 -1.66
CA SER A 386 -2.34 14.69 -0.90
C SER A 386 -1.68 14.14 0.36
N PHE A 387 -0.70 14.86 0.90
CA PHE A 387 0.01 14.43 2.09
C PHE A 387 0.41 15.62 2.97
N ASN A 388 0.13 15.53 4.27
CA ASN A 388 0.57 16.50 5.26
C ASN A 388 1.69 15.89 6.11
N VAL A 389 2.90 16.41 5.94
CA VAL A 389 4.11 15.89 6.60
C VAL A 389 4.06 16.08 8.11
N LEU A 390 3.50 17.21 8.59
CA LEU A 390 3.44 17.51 10.03
C LEU A 390 2.57 16.51 10.80
N ASN A 391 1.47 16.08 10.19
CA ASN A 391 0.56 15.09 10.77
C ASN A 391 0.91 13.66 10.35
N ASN A 392 1.87 13.46 9.44
CA ASN A 392 2.23 12.17 8.84
C ASN A 392 0.99 11.41 8.30
N VAL A 393 0.09 12.12 7.65
CA VAL A 393 -1.17 11.60 7.11
C VAL A 393 -1.40 12.16 5.71
N GLY A 394 -1.91 11.31 4.83
CA GLY A 394 -2.34 11.72 3.50
C GLY A 394 -3.80 11.37 3.26
N PHE A 395 -4.31 11.85 2.13
CA PHE A 395 -5.65 11.57 1.66
C PHE A 395 -5.63 11.35 0.16
N PHE A 396 -6.55 10.55 -0.32
CA PHE A 396 -6.82 10.40 -1.75
C PHE A 396 -8.30 10.15 -1.98
N SER A 397 -8.73 10.20 -3.21
CA SER A 397 -10.12 9.98 -3.58
C SER A 397 -10.27 8.73 -4.43
N SER A 398 -11.39 8.02 -4.26
CA SER A 398 -11.67 6.80 -5.01
C SER A 398 -13.16 6.56 -5.16
N ASN A 399 -13.59 6.09 -6.34
CA ASN A 399 -14.98 5.67 -6.58
C ASN A 399 -15.21 4.17 -6.37
N ARG A 400 -14.36 3.51 -5.58
CA ARG A 400 -14.43 2.05 -5.29
C ARG A 400 -15.74 1.59 -4.67
N LYS A 401 -16.52 2.50 -4.09
CA LYS A 401 -17.86 2.26 -3.53
C LYS A 401 -19.00 2.78 -4.39
N GLY A 402 -18.71 3.28 -5.59
CA GLY A 402 -19.71 3.74 -6.56
C GLY A 402 -19.85 5.25 -6.67
N VAL A 403 -19.47 6.03 -5.65
CA VAL A 403 -19.31 7.49 -5.66
C VAL A 403 -17.88 7.82 -5.25
N ASP A 404 -17.45 9.06 -5.53
CA ASP A 404 -16.12 9.48 -5.11
C ASP A 404 -16.11 9.72 -3.61
N ASP A 405 -15.29 8.96 -2.91
CA ASP A 405 -15.08 9.04 -1.46
C ASP A 405 -13.63 9.40 -1.17
N ILE A 406 -13.41 10.14 -0.10
CA ILE A 406 -12.08 10.46 0.43
C ILE A 406 -11.63 9.35 1.38
N TYR A 407 -10.43 8.84 1.15
CA TYR A 407 -9.75 7.85 1.99
C TYR A 407 -8.53 8.49 2.66
N LYS A 408 -8.28 8.11 3.90
CA LYS A 408 -7.08 8.48 4.64
C LYS A 408 -5.98 7.45 4.37
N VAL A 409 -4.75 7.92 4.19
CA VAL A 409 -3.56 7.07 4.11
C VAL A 409 -2.56 7.43 5.18
N VAL A 410 -1.91 6.40 5.71
CA VAL A 410 -0.77 6.54 6.61
C VAL A 410 0.39 5.75 6.00
N PRO A 411 1.59 6.33 5.87
CA PRO A 411 2.74 5.61 5.35
C PRO A 411 3.00 4.34 6.16
N VAL A 412 3.18 3.22 5.48
CA VAL A 412 3.64 2.00 6.14
C VAL A 412 5.02 2.29 6.70
N CYS A 413 5.16 2.12 7.99
CA CYS A 413 6.42 2.32 8.66
C CYS A 413 7.14 0.96 8.74
N ASN A 414 8.14 0.77 7.90
CA ASN A 414 9.05 -0.37 8.02
C ASN A 414 10.27 0.04 8.83
N ALA A 415 10.61 -0.78 9.82
CA ALA A 415 11.81 -0.70 10.61
C ALA A 415 12.72 -1.87 10.25
N GLU A 416 14.00 -1.62 10.17
CA GLU A 416 15.02 -2.66 10.11
C GLU A 416 15.47 -2.99 11.52
N VAL A 417 15.41 -4.28 11.90
CA VAL A 417 15.88 -4.79 13.18
C VAL A 417 17.12 -5.62 12.94
N ILE A 418 18.27 -5.09 13.33
CA ILE A 418 19.56 -5.77 13.29
C ILE A 418 19.80 -6.41 14.66
N VAL A 419 19.78 -7.74 14.72
CA VAL A 419 20.01 -8.48 15.96
C VAL A 419 21.45 -8.97 15.99
N LEU A 420 22.23 -8.48 16.96
CA LEU A 420 23.59 -8.90 17.24
C LEU A 420 23.59 -9.90 18.39
N VAL A 421 24.10 -11.11 18.16
CA VAL A 421 24.17 -12.16 19.19
C VAL A 421 25.58 -12.26 19.77
N LYS A 422 25.67 -12.20 21.11
CA LYS A 422 26.95 -12.24 21.85
C LYS A 422 26.91 -13.28 22.95
N ASP A 423 28.12 -13.80 23.29
CA ASP A 423 28.37 -14.52 24.52
C ASP A 423 28.32 -13.55 25.71
N LYS A 424 27.46 -13.83 26.68
CA LYS A 424 27.22 -12.95 27.82
C LYS A 424 28.43 -12.77 28.72
N LYS A 425 29.30 -13.79 28.86
CA LYS A 425 30.48 -13.76 29.75
C LYS A 425 31.67 -13.09 29.10
N SER A 426 31.97 -13.47 27.86
CA SER A 426 33.16 -12.98 27.16
C SER A 426 32.91 -11.76 26.28
N GLY A 427 31.63 -11.42 25.98
CA GLY A 427 31.26 -10.38 25.02
C GLY A 427 31.58 -10.73 23.55
N LYS A 428 32.05 -11.94 23.28
CA LYS A 428 32.44 -12.40 21.95
C LYS A 428 31.19 -12.57 21.07
N ILE A 429 31.27 -12.16 19.82
CA ILE A 429 30.21 -12.37 18.83
C ILE A 429 29.96 -13.85 18.57
N LEU A 430 28.71 -14.25 18.39
CA LEU A 430 28.30 -15.62 18.12
C LEU A 430 27.78 -15.74 16.70
N THR A 431 28.59 -16.36 15.83
CA THR A 431 28.20 -16.75 14.47
C THR A 431 27.36 -18.02 14.50
N ASP A 432 26.56 -18.25 13.44
CA ASP A 432 25.71 -19.45 13.31
C ASP A 432 24.71 -19.66 14.48
N ALA A 433 24.43 -18.63 15.25
CA ALA A 433 23.34 -18.62 16.19
C ALA A 433 22.01 -18.50 15.43
N THR A 434 21.03 -19.32 15.80
CA THR A 434 19.69 -19.25 15.20
C THR A 434 18.90 -18.18 15.94
N VAL A 435 18.39 -17.18 15.21
CA VAL A 435 17.49 -16.16 15.72
C VAL A 435 16.11 -16.33 15.06
N SER A 436 15.06 -16.28 15.83
CA SER A 436 13.66 -16.30 15.38
C SER A 436 12.97 -15.02 15.83
N ILE A 437 12.15 -14.46 14.91
CA ILE A 437 11.25 -13.36 15.24
C ILE A 437 9.81 -13.88 15.23
N LEU A 438 9.06 -13.56 16.27
CA LEU A 438 7.67 -13.98 16.48
C LEU A 438 6.79 -12.74 16.68
N ASP A 439 5.49 -12.89 16.40
CA ASP A 439 4.50 -11.87 16.71
C ASP A 439 4.17 -11.82 18.23
N ASP A 440 3.26 -10.93 18.62
CA ASP A 440 2.78 -10.76 20.00
C ASP A 440 2.02 -11.99 20.56
N LYS A 441 1.58 -12.89 19.66
CA LYS A 441 0.91 -14.17 19.99
C LYS A 441 1.85 -15.35 19.96
N LEU A 442 3.15 -15.10 19.79
CA LEU A 442 4.22 -16.10 19.69
C LEU A 442 4.13 -16.98 18.42
N ASN A 443 3.45 -16.53 17.35
CA ASN A 443 3.51 -17.18 16.06
C ASN A 443 4.83 -16.85 15.37
N LEU A 444 5.49 -17.86 14.83
CA LEU A 444 6.75 -17.69 14.12
C LEU A 444 6.55 -16.91 12.80
N ILE A 445 7.28 -15.79 12.67
CA ILE A 445 7.30 -14.98 11.45
C ILE A 445 8.46 -15.42 10.55
N SER A 446 9.69 -15.47 11.12
CA SER A 446 10.89 -15.85 10.36
C SER A 446 11.98 -16.38 11.28
N THR A 447 12.88 -17.18 10.70
CA THR A 447 14.08 -17.69 11.39
C THR A 447 15.28 -17.53 10.47
N LYS A 448 16.38 -16.97 11.00
CA LYS A 448 17.67 -16.79 10.29
C LYS A 448 18.84 -17.19 11.18
N GLN A 449 20.00 -17.40 10.56
CA GLN A 449 21.26 -17.63 11.29
C GLN A 449 22.14 -16.38 11.25
N THR A 450 22.87 -16.11 12.34
CA THR A 450 23.79 -15.00 12.40
C THR A 450 24.95 -15.18 11.41
N ASN A 451 25.32 -14.10 10.74
CA ASN A 451 26.42 -14.02 9.79
C ASN A 451 27.80 -14.01 10.50
N SER A 452 28.88 -13.79 9.75
CA SER A 452 30.24 -13.68 10.27
C SER A 452 30.46 -12.53 11.27
N LYS A 453 29.56 -11.56 11.31
CA LYS A 453 29.57 -10.47 12.30
C LYS A 453 28.67 -10.75 13.51
N GLY A 454 28.04 -11.92 13.58
CA GLY A 454 27.07 -12.28 14.61
C GLY A 454 25.73 -11.60 14.46
N GLU A 455 25.35 -11.12 13.26
CA GLU A 455 24.18 -10.30 12.99
C GLU A 455 23.15 -11.05 12.15
N VAL A 456 21.88 -10.77 12.37
CA VAL A 456 20.77 -11.04 11.44
C VAL A 456 19.91 -9.78 11.30
N GLU A 457 19.28 -9.63 10.15
CA GLU A 457 18.45 -8.47 9.80
C GLU A 457 17.02 -8.92 9.52
N TYR A 458 16.04 -8.18 10.07
CA TYR A 458 14.61 -8.36 9.83
C TYR A 458 13.97 -7.04 9.46
N GLU A 459 13.13 -7.05 8.44
CA GLU A 459 12.21 -5.96 8.17
C GLU A 459 10.90 -6.21 8.94
N VAL A 460 10.47 -5.23 9.71
CA VAL A 460 9.28 -5.31 10.57
C VAL A 460 8.48 -4.02 10.53
N ASN A 461 7.19 -4.09 10.87
CA ASN A 461 6.36 -2.89 11.00
C ASN A 461 6.77 -2.10 12.25
N CYS A 462 6.86 -0.76 12.13
CA CYS A 462 7.12 0.10 13.30
C CYS A 462 5.97 0.01 14.32
N LYS A 463 6.33 0.22 15.60
CA LYS A 463 5.37 0.27 16.72
C LYS A 463 4.56 -1.01 16.93
N THR A 464 4.94 -2.10 16.28
CA THR A 464 4.35 -3.42 16.49
C THR A 464 5.24 -4.20 17.45
N PRO A 465 4.70 -4.85 18.49
CA PRO A 465 5.47 -5.68 19.39
C PRO A 465 5.89 -7.00 18.72
N TYR A 466 7.11 -7.42 18.98
CA TYR A 466 7.68 -8.69 18.52
C TYR A 466 8.43 -9.38 19.65
N VAL A 467 8.64 -10.68 19.51
CA VAL A 467 9.52 -11.44 20.40
C VAL A 467 10.68 -11.99 19.57
N LEU A 468 11.90 -11.66 19.99
CA LEU A 468 13.12 -12.21 19.42
C LEU A 468 13.58 -13.39 20.29
N GLN A 469 13.83 -14.54 19.69
CA GLN A 469 14.37 -15.72 20.37
C GLN A 469 15.69 -16.13 19.73
N SER A 470 16.73 -16.33 20.54
CA SER A 470 18.01 -16.80 20.04
C SER A 470 18.44 -18.09 20.71
N ARG A 471 19.02 -19.01 19.92
CA ARG A 471 19.58 -20.28 20.37
C ARG A 471 20.86 -20.60 19.63
N LYS A 472 21.80 -21.22 20.36
CA LYS A 472 23.04 -21.78 19.78
C LYS A 472 23.41 -23.00 20.59
N GLN A 473 24.10 -23.96 19.95
CA GLN A 473 24.66 -25.10 20.65
C GLN A 473 25.60 -24.64 21.78
N ASP A 474 25.54 -25.29 22.92
CA ASP A 474 26.31 -25.01 24.14
C ASP A 474 25.98 -23.67 24.85
N TYR A 475 24.81 -23.08 24.50
CA TYR A 475 24.28 -21.87 25.11
C TYR A 475 22.83 -22.06 25.56
N GLU A 476 22.45 -21.43 26.67
CA GLU A 476 21.04 -21.34 27.08
C GLU A 476 20.28 -20.46 26.08
N GLN A 477 19.06 -20.86 25.74
CA GLN A 477 18.18 -20.04 24.88
C GLN A 477 17.84 -18.75 25.62
N ASN A 478 17.84 -17.62 24.89
CA ASN A 478 17.38 -16.34 25.40
C ASN A 478 16.29 -15.76 24.50
N SER A 479 15.38 -14.99 25.11
CA SER A 479 14.33 -14.25 24.40
C SER A 479 14.24 -12.83 24.91
N LEU A 480 13.88 -11.90 24.00
CA LEU A 480 13.72 -10.49 24.28
C LEU A 480 12.43 -9.99 23.65
N GLU A 481 11.58 -9.32 24.42
CA GLU A 481 10.42 -8.62 23.92
C GLU A 481 10.84 -7.28 23.32
N LEU A 482 10.44 -7.04 22.08
CA LEU A 482 10.66 -5.82 21.34
C LEU A 482 9.32 -5.07 21.27
N ASN A 483 9.05 -4.21 22.25
CA ASN A 483 7.76 -3.55 22.41
C ASN A 483 7.51 -2.43 21.40
N SER A 484 8.54 -1.86 20.80
CA SER A 484 8.43 -0.79 19.79
C SER A 484 9.68 -0.71 18.95
N THR A 485 9.50 -0.55 17.64
CA THR A 485 10.55 -0.20 16.69
C THR A 485 10.29 1.18 16.13
N ILE A 486 11.34 1.88 15.74
CA ILE A 486 11.27 3.17 15.05
C ILE A 486 11.68 2.99 13.59
N LYS A 487 11.24 3.89 12.72
CA LYS A 487 11.65 3.91 11.32
C LYS A 487 13.17 3.98 11.21
N GLY A 488 13.75 3.13 10.35
CA GLY A 488 15.19 2.99 10.18
C GLY A 488 15.77 1.84 11.00
N ASN A 489 17.08 1.86 11.25
CA ASN A 489 17.81 0.74 11.85
C ASN A 489 17.67 0.72 13.37
N ASN A 490 17.17 -0.39 13.89
CA ASN A 490 17.08 -0.69 15.32
C ASN A 490 18.08 -1.79 15.63
N ILE A 491 19.16 -1.47 16.35
CA ILE A 491 20.20 -2.45 16.71
C ILE A 491 19.87 -3.03 18.09
N ILE A 492 19.67 -4.34 18.15
CA ILE A 492 19.31 -5.10 19.34
C ILE A 492 20.42 -6.10 19.65
N THR A 493 20.89 -6.13 20.88
CA THR A 493 21.86 -7.15 21.33
C THR A 493 21.14 -8.24 22.11
N LEU A 494 21.28 -9.50 21.69
CA LEU A 494 20.88 -10.69 22.42
C LEU A 494 22.13 -11.37 22.99
N GLU A 495 22.16 -11.52 24.29
CA GLU A 495 23.26 -12.19 25.00
C GLU A 495 22.84 -13.60 25.35
N LEU A 496 23.65 -14.60 24.97
CA LEU A 496 23.45 -16.00 25.33
C LEU A 496 24.41 -16.38 26.46
N GLU A 497 23.85 -17.00 27.49
CA GLU A 497 24.63 -17.56 28.60
C GLU A 497 25.27 -18.89 28.18
N PRO A 498 26.61 -19.03 28.20
CA PRO A 498 27.23 -20.32 27.92
C PRO A 498 26.81 -21.36 28.95
N ILE A 499 26.49 -22.57 28.50
CA ILE A 499 26.16 -23.69 29.37
C ILE A 499 27.42 -24.17 30.04
N GLU A 500 27.60 -23.85 31.30
CA GLU A 500 28.70 -24.42 32.09
C GLU A 500 28.40 -25.85 32.49
N VAL A 501 29.09 -26.78 31.89
CA VAL A 501 29.16 -28.17 32.37
C VAL A 501 30.44 -28.32 33.15
N ILE A 502 30.32 -28.55 34.42
CA ILE A 502 31.49 -28.80 35.27
C ILE A 502 31.85 -30.28 35.15
N ILE A 503 32.99 -30.57 34.52
CA ILE A 503 33.57 -31.91 34.42
C ILE A 503 34.66 -32.00 35.51
N THR A 504 34.43 -32.81 36.49
CA THR A 504 35.43 -33.14 37.55
C THR A 504 36.24 -34.36 37.13
N GLU A 505 37.13 -34.83 38.00
CA GLU A 505 37.84 -36.08 37.75
C GLU A 505 36.92 -37.31 37.82
N THR A 506 35.82 -37.21 38.58
CA THR A 506 34.96 -38.34 38.93
C THR A 506 33.52 -38.24 38.42
N GLU A 507 33.05 -37.04 38.05
CA GLU A 507 31.66 -36.86 37.65
C GLU A 507 31.47 -35.69 36.70
N VAL A 508 30.36 -35.72 35.96
CA VAL A 508 29.81 -34.60 35.20
C VAL A 508 28.66 -34.00 36.00
N ILE A 509 28.83 -32.73 36.43
CA ILE A 509 27.85 -32.02 37.26
C ILE A 509 26.86 -31.30 36.34
N LEU A 510 25.58 -31.68 36.41
CA LEU A 510 24.44 -31.06 35.74
C LEU A 510 23.47 -30.47 36.79
N LYS A 511 22.57 -29.60 36.34
CA LYS A 511 21.37 -29.26 37.14
C LYS A 511 20.50 -30.51 37.31
N ASN A 512 19.69 -30.57 38.40
CA ASN A 512 18.85 -31.74 38.67
C ASN A 512 17.99 -32.12 37.48
N ILE A 513 17.96 -33.41 37.15
CA ILE A 513 17.02 -33.98 36.17
C ILE A 513 15.69 -34.17 36.89
N TYR A 514 14.70 -33.37 36.49
CA TYR A 514 13.36 -33.41 37.06
C TYR A 514 12.52 -34.50 36.41
N PHE A 515 11.84 -35.27 37.27
CA PHE A 515 10.81 -36.23 36.86
C PHE A 515 9.48 -35.79 37.46
N GLU A 516 8.37 -36.10 36.77
CA GLU A 516 7.06 -35.91 37.36
C GLU A 516 6.87 -36.81 38.60
N TYR A 517 5.96 -36.39 39.49
CA TYR A 517 5.68 -37.15 40.69
C TYR A 517 5.29 -38.61 40.32
N ASN A 518 5.97 -39.53 40.98
CA ASN A 518 5.74 -40.99 40.78
C ASN A 518 5.98 -41.51 39.35
N LYS A 519 6.71 -40.79 38.51
CA LYS A 519 7.05 -41.17 37.13
C LYS A 519 8.55 -41.23 36.89
N SER A 520 8.93 -41.96 35.84
CA SER A 520 10.31 -42.08 35.37
C SER A 520 10.51 -41.47 33.99
N ASN A 521 9.48 -40.87 33.37
CA ASN A 521 9.59 -40.20 32.07
C ASN A 521 10.42 -38.92 32.20
N ILE A 522 11.33 -38.72 31.23
CA ILE A 522 12.13 -37.49 31.16
C ILE A 522 11.21 -36.32 30.79
N THR A 523 11.24 -35.26 31.60
CA THR A 523 10.55 -34.01 31.32
C THR A 523 11.30 -33.20 30.27
N VAL A 524 10.65 -32.17 29.68
CA VAL A 524 11.31 -31.26 28.73
C VAL A 524 12.53 -30.57 29.36
N GLN A 525 12.43 -30.15 30.61
CA GLN A 525 13.56 -29.58 31.36
C GLN A 525 14.67 -30.61 31.60
N GLY A 526 14.31 -31.84 31.99
CA GLY A 526 15.27 -32.92 32.14
C GLY A 526 15.98 -33.26 30.83
N ALA A 527 15.25 -33.26 29.71
CA ALA A 527 15.83 -33.47 28.40
C ALA A 527 16.87 -32.41 28.02
N THR A 528 16.59 -31.12 28.32
CA THR A 528 17.54 -30.01 28.09
C THR A 528 18.85 -30.19 28.89
N GLU A 529 18.76 -30.61 30.15
CA GLU A 529 19.96 -30.89 30.95
C GLU A 529 20.73 -32.10 30.44
N LEU A 530 20.03 -33.17 30.04
CA LEU A 530 20.69 -34.38 29.48
C LEU A 530 21.32 -34.13 28.12
N ASP A 531 20.81 -33.21 27.31
CA ASP A 531 21.46 -32.81 26.05
C ASP A 531 22.84 -32.19 26.27
N LYS A 532 23.08 -31.57 27.43
CA LYS A 532 24.43 -31.12 27.86
C LYS A 532 25.38 -32.30 28.07
N LEU A 533 24.92 -33.35 28.74
CA LEU A 533 25.71 -34.56 28.89
C LEU A 533 25.98 -35.26 27.55
N VAL A 534 25.01 -35.26 26.67
CA VAL A 534 25.21 -35.76 25.29
C VAL A 534 26.36 -35.03 24.60
N SER A 535 26.40 -33.69 24.68
CA SER A 535 27.47 -32.86 24.11
C SER A 535 28.82 -33.20 24.73
N VAL A 536 28.89 -33.32 26.07
CA VAL A 536 30.11 -33.75 26.77
C VAL A 536 30.61 -35.11 26.29
N MET A 537 29.73 -36.10 26.23
CA MET A 537 30.09 -37.46 25.82
C MET A 537 30.41 -37.57 24.33
N LYS A 538 29.85 -36.74 23.47
CA LYS A 538 30.25 -36.67 22.05
C LYS A 538 31.64 -36.07 21.89
N ASN A 539 31.99 -35.06 22.69
CA ASN A 539 33.28 -34.40 22.69
C ASN A 539 34.37 -35.25 23.37
N ASN A 540 33.97 -36.28 24.15
CA ASN A 540 34.86 -37.22 24.82
C ASN A 540 34.49 -38.69 24.44
N PRO A 541 34.91 -39.19 23.27
CA PRO A 541 34.46 -40.47 22.72
C PRO A 541 34.78 -41.69 23.61
N SER A 542 35.83 -41.65 24.41
CA SER A 542 36.26 -42.72 25.34
C SER A 542 35.51 -42.67 26.68
N MET A 543 34.80 -41.57 27.01
CA MET A 543 34.17 -41.40 28.29
C MET A 543 33.02 -42.38 28.53
N GLU A 544 33.05 -43.12 29.62
CA GLU A 544 31.98 -44.00 30.08
C GLU A 544 31.32 -43.42 31.33
N ILE A 545 30.01 -43.44 31.38
CA ILE A 545 29.20 -42.80 32.43
C ILE A 545 28.30 -43.85 33.12
N LEU A 546 28.37 -43.85 34.49
CA LEU A 546 27.39 -44.49 35.31
C LEU A 546 26.35 -43.48 35.78
N VAL A 547 25.11 -43.66 35.34
CA VAL A 547 23.97 -42.87 35.81
C VAL A 547 23.45 -43.45 37.11
N LYS A 548 23.57 -42.74 38.20
CA LYS A 548 22.93 -43.06 39.48
C LYS A 548 21.68 -42.21 39.66
N SER A 549 20.58 -42.79 40.14
CA SER A 549 19.37 -42.03 40.50
C SER A 549 18.95 -42.36 41.93
N HIS A 550 18.50 -41.32 42.64
CA HIS A 550 18.12 -41.37 44.06
C HIS A 550 16.68 -40.88 44.24
N THR A 551 16.02 -41.31 45.31
CA THR A 551 14.72 -40.80 45.77
C THR A 551 14.89 -40.13 47.15
N ASP A 552 13.84 -39.44 47.59
CA ASP A 552 13.65 -39.14 49.01
C ASP A 552 13.27 -40.39 49.79
N SER A 553 13.11 -40.26 51.10
CA SER A 553 12.77 -41.36 52.02
C SER A 553 11.28 -41.65 52.07
N ASN A 554 10.43 -40.94 51.35
CA ASN A 554 8.98 -41.15 51.32
C ASN A 554 8.60 -42.43 50.59
N GLY A 555 7.96 -43.39 51.26
CA GLY A 555 7.53 -44.66 50.70
C GLY A 555 8.42 -45.86 51.12
N SER A 556 8.11 -47.05 50.62
CA SER A 556 8.86 -48.25 50.96
C SER A 556 10.21 -48.33 50.26
N ALA A 557 11.19 -48.96 50.89
CA ALA A 557 12.55 -49.15 50.32
C ALA A 557 12.50 -49.89 48.97
N VAL A 558 11.68 -50.90 48.85
CA VAL A 558 11.51 -51.65 47.59
C VAL A 558 10.91 -50.78 46.47
N TYR A 559 9.91 -50.00 46.81
CA TYR A 559 9.30 -49.05 45.88
C TYR A 559 10.30 -48.01 45.37
N ASN A 560 11.01 -47.36 46.30
CA ASN A 560 11.99 -46.33 45.97
C ASN A 560 13.18 -46.88 45.18
N LEU A 561 13.63 -48.09 45.47
CA LEU A 561 14.65 -48.75 44.69
C LEU A 561 14.21 -49.01 43.27
N ASN A 562 12.97 -49.50 43.09
CA ASN A 562 12.40 -49.73 41.76
C ASN A 562 12.22 -48.41 40.97
N LEU A 563 11.69 -47.37 41.59
CA LEU A 563 11.49 -46.04 40.94
C LEU A 563 12.81 -45.43 40.50
N SER A 564 13.83 -45.45 41.39
CA SER A 564 15.15 -44.94 41.04
C SER A 564 15.83 -45.74 39.92
N ASN A 565 15.68 -47.08 39.88
CA ASN A 565 16.15 -47.89 38.77
C ASN A 565 15.48 -47.53 37.47
N GLN A 566 14.15 -47.36 37.45
CA GLN A 566 13.42 -46.91 36.25
C GLN A 566 13.88 -45.55 35.76
N ARG A 567 14.12 -44.59 36.67
CA ARG A 567 14.64 -43.25 36.33
C ARG A 567 16.04 -43.29 35.72
N ALA A 568 16.96 -44.06 36.33
CA ALA A 568 18.30 -44.26 35.79
C ALA A 568 18.27 -44.91 34.41
N GLN A 569 17.42 -45.92 34.20
CA GLN A 569 17.23 -46.59 32.90
C GLN A 569 16.64 -45.62 31.86
N SER A 570 15.62 -44.83 32.21
CA SER A 570 15.03 -43.84 31.28
C SER A 570 16.06 -42.79 30.87
N THR A 571 16.92 -42.35 31.79
CA THR A 571 18.04 -41.44 31.49
C THR A 571 19.02 -42.06 30.50
N VAL A 572 19.45 -43.31 30.73
CA VAL A 572 20.32 -44.05 29.81
C VAL A 572 19.67 -44.22 28.44
N GLN A 573 18.38 -44.59 28.39
CA GLN A 573 17.65 -44.73 27.10
C GLN A 573 17.57 -43.38 26.34
N TYR A 574 17.38 -42.28 27.05
CA TYR A 574 17.44 -40.95 26.43
C TYR A 574 18.81 -40.66 25.78
N LEU A 575 19.90 -40.91 26.49
CA LEU A 575 21.25 -40.70 25.97
C LEU A 575 21.53 -41.60 24.74
N ILE A 576 21.06 -42.85 24.76
CA ILE A 576 21.15 -43.77 23.60
C ILE A 576 20.36 -43.21 22.41
N SER A 577 19.15 -42.70 22.64
CA SER A 577 18.32 -42.11 21.59
C SER A 577 18.97 -40.90 20.92
N LYS A 578 19.89 -40.21 21.61
CA LYS A 578 20.68 -39.07 21.12
C LYS A 578 22.03 -39.49 20.50
N GLY A 579 22.27 -40.79 20.33
CA GLY A 579 23.42 -41.34 19.61
C GLY A 579 24.63 -41.65 20.47
N ILE A 580 24.48 -41.75 21.80
CA ILE A 580 25.55 -42.27 22.66
C ILE A 580 25.48 -43.80 22.66
N SER A 581 26.63 -44.45 22.45
CA SER A 581 26.73 -45.91 22.41
C SER A 581 26.36 -46.54 23.78
N LYS A 582 25.56 -47.62 23.72
CA LYS A 582 25.07 -48.33 24.91
C LYS A 582 26.20 -48.84 25.82
N GLU A 583 27.30 -49.25 25.21
CA GLU A 583 28.48 -49.80 25.90
C GLU A 583 29.17 -48.76 26.79
N ARG A 584 28.94 -47.49 26.54
CA ARG A 584 29.49 -46.36 27.30
C ARG A 584 28.60 -45.92 28.47
N LEU A 585 27.48 -46.60 28.67
CA LEU A 585 26.44 -46.18 29.62
C LEU A 585 26.06 -47.32 30.56
N SER A 586 25.97 -47.05 31.82
CA SER A 586 25.41 -47.94 32.84
C SER A 586 24.42 -47.19 33.72
N ALA A 587 23.44 -47.92 34.29
CA ALA A 587 22.38 -47.36 35.11
C ALA A 587 22.31 -48.06 36.45
N LYS A 588 22.13 -47.32 37.55
CA LYS A 588 21.93 -47.84 38.88
C LYS A 588 20.98 -46.98 39.70
N GLY A 589 19.86 -47.54 40.12
CA GLY A 589 19.02 -46.91 41.12
C GLY A 589 19.46 -47.27 42.53
N LEU A 590 19.42 -46.32 43.42
CA LEU A 590 19.86 -46.48 44.79
C LEU A 590 18.75 -46.20 45.83
N GLY A 591 17.53 -45.88 45.36
CA GLY A 591 16.46 -45.46 46.26
C GLY A 591 16.92 -44.31 47.17
N PHE A 592 16.67 -44.41 48.45
CA PHE A 592 17.11 -43.46 49.47
C PHE A 592 18.31 -43.94 50.30
N THR A 593 19.05 -44.96 49.84
CA THR A 593 20.17 -45.54 50.59
C THR A 593 21.41 -44.66 50.68
N GLU A 594 21.58 -43.73 49.74
CA GLU A 594 22.67 -42.75 49.71
C GLU A 594 22.07 -41.33 49.65
N PRO A 595 21.51 -40.80 50.79
CA PRO A 595 20.95 -39.45 50.78
C PRO A 595 22.05 -38.41 50.67
N LYS A 596 21.78 -37.29 49.97
CA LYS A 596 22.68 -36.12 49.91
C LYS A 596 22.63 -35.34 51.24
N ILE A 597 21.43 -35.28 51.83
CA ILE A 597 21.17 -34.70 53.15
C ILE A 597 20.53 -35.80 53.99
N ASP A 598 21.23 -36.24 54.99
CA ASP A 598 20.72 -37.21 55.94
C ASP A 598 19.96 -36.53 57.09
N CYS A 599 18.65 -36.35 56.88
CA CYS A 599 17.71 -35.84 57.88
C CYS A 599 16.85 -36.93 58.51
N LYS A 600 17.23 -38.20 58.35
CA LYS A 600 16.50 -39.38 58.78
C LYS A 600 15.02 -39.36 58.35
N GLU A 601 14.08 -39.32 59.27
CA GLU A 601 12.63 -39.31 58.96
C GLU A 601 12.04 -37.88 58.97
N ASN A 602 12.84 -36.81 59.12
CA ASN A 602 12.39 -35.43 59.33
C ASN A 602 12.90 -34.46 58.24
N CYS A 603 13.03 -34.89 57.00
CA CYS A 603 13.36 -34.00 55.91
C CYS A 603 12.20 -33.04 55.60
N ASN A 604 12.53 -31.79 55.36
CA ASN A 604 11.58 -30.87 54.76
C ASN A 604 11.57 -31.00 53.21
N ASP A 605 10.60 -30.38 52.54
CA ASP A 605 10.40 -30.49 51.08
C ASP A 605 11.65 -30.09 50.27
N GLU A 606 12.44 -29.11 50.76
CA GLU A 606 13.65 -28.63 50.10
C GLU A 606 14.81 -29.65 50.25
N GLN A 607 14.93 -30.28 51.38
CA GLN A 607 15.91 -31.34 51.64
C GLN A 607 15.55 -32.62 50.86
N ASP A 608 14.26 -32.98 50.81
CA ASP A 608 13.77 -34.08 50.00
C ASP A 608 14.00 -33.80 48.48
N ALA A 609 13.81 -32.56 48.03
CA ALA A 609 14.11 -32.16 46.66
C ALA A 609 15.59 -32.33 46.32
N GLN A 610 16.52 -32.08 47.24
CA GLN A 610 17.94 -32.31 47.04
C GLN A 610 18.32 -33.80 47.06
N ASN A 611 17.56 -34.63 47.79
CA ASN A 611 17.74 -36.09 47.80
C ASN A 611 17.19 -36.74 46.52
N ARG A 612 16.15 -36.19 45.90
CA ARG A 612 15.63 -36.61 44.59
C ARG A 612 16.56 -36.10 43.48
N ARG A 613 17.64 -36.80 43.19
CA ARG A 613 18.68 -36.38 42.25
C ARG A 613 19.14 -37.49 41.32
N SER A 614 19.80 -37.13 40.24
CA SER A 614 20.62 -38.00 39.39
C SER A 614 22.07 -37.54 39.42
N GLU A 615 23.01 -38.49 39.47
CA GLU A 615 24.45 -38.27 39.44
C GLU A 615 25.02 -38.96 38.20
N PHE A 616 26.05 -38.37 37.58
CA PHE A 616 26.69 -38.86 36.35
C PHE A 616 28.16 -39.10 36.60
N LEU A 617 28.46 -40.28 37.08
CA LEU A 617 29.83 -40.64 37.48
C LEU A 617 30.65 -41.08 36.24
N ILE A 618 31.86 -40.56 36.11
CA ILE A 618 32.82 -40.96 35.09
C ILE A 618 33.48 -42.25 35.53
N VAL A 619 33.21 -43.33 34.82
CA VAL A 619 33.79 -44.66 35.07
C VAL A 619 35.10 -44.78 34.31
N LYS A 620 35.20 -44.16 33.15
CA LYS A 620 36.39 -44.10 32.31
C LYS A 620 36.39 -42.77 31.55
N LYS A 621 37.59 -42.16 31.45
CA LYS A 621 37.82 -40.97 30.58
C LYS A 621 38.25 -41.32 29.19
#